data_2c4a4fc41c558409b913976afa8704f6
#
_entry.id   2c4a4fc41c558409b913976afa8704f6
#
_cell.length_a   1.000
_cell.length_b   1.000
_cell.length_c   1.000
_cell.angle_alpha   90.00
_cell.angle_beta   90.00
_cell.angle_gamma   90.00
#
_symmetry.space_group_name_H-M   'P 1'
#
loop_
_entity.id
_entity.type
_entity.pdbx_description
1 polymer ?
#
loop_
_entity_poly.entity_id
_entity_poly.type
_entity_poly.pdbx_seq_one_letter_code
_entity_poly.pdbx_strand_id
1 'polypeptide(L)'
;MNELTLTSGVVGPIILACIAVPALVASDFRQFRAGRFLFKPLAALAFIWLALVLGATQSVYGQWLLAGLLCCLLGDLLLMPDHSGSFLAGLFAFLSGHLLYMVAFAQLGDAWQIMMMISVPALLLLVLAARWLLPHVPQPMKIPVSCYIVVITGMLLAAGLTGDQLAGVLVITGAWGFALSDLAVARQRFVAPARINGLWGTPLYFGSQMLIAGSLALL
;
A
#
# COMPACT_ATOMS: atom_id res chain seq x y z
N MET A 1 -26.72 10.17 -1.71
CA MET A 1 -26.82 8.69 -1.85
C MET A 1 -27.37 8.18 -0.54
N ASN A 2 -28.43 7.35 -0.52
CA ASN A 2 -29.04 6.91 0.76
C ASN A 2 -28.07 5.97 1.51
N GLU A 3 -28.07 6.00 2.86
CA GLU A 3 -27.20 5.15 3.70
C GLU A 3 -27.30 3.65 3.33
N LEU A 4 -28.49 3.18 2.99
CA LEU A 4 -28.74 1.80 2.54
C LEU A 4 -28.00 1.44 1.22
N THR A 5 -27.88 2.38 0.29
CA THR A 5 -27.18 2.15 -0.98
C THR A 5 -25.67 2.21 -0.81
N LEU A 6 -25.16 3.04 0.09
CA LEU A 6 -23.75 3.05 0.50
C LEU A 6 -23.37 1.74 1.17
N THR A 7 -24.15 1.30 2.15
CA THR A 7 -23.88 0.06 2.90
C THR A 7 -23.89 -1.16 1.97
N SER A 8 -24.84 -1.25 1.03
CA SER A 8 -24.85 -2.34 0.04
C SER A 8 -23.70 -2.29 -0.95
N GLY A 9 -23.24 -1.09 -1.31
CA GLY A 9 -22.15 -0.90 -2.28
C GLY A 9 -20.78 -1.34 -1.75
N VAL A 10 -20.49 -1.12 -0.45
CA VAL A 10 -19.18 -1.48 0.15
C VAL A 10 -19.05 -2.96 0.49
N VAL A 11 -20.16 -3.70 0.62
CA VAL A 11 -20.16 -5.14 0.95
C VAL A 11 -19.45 -5.95 -0.14
N GLY A 12 -19.70 -5.64 -1.42
CA GLY A 12 -19.09 -6.34 -2.55
C GLY A 12 -17.55 -6.33 -2.54
N PRO A 13 -16.90 -5.16 -2.53
CA PRO A 13 -15.44 -5.08 -2.47
C PRO A 13 -14.84 -5.69 -1.20
N ILE A 14 -15.51 -5.61 -0.05
CA ILE A 14 -15.04 -6.24 1.19
C ILE A 14 -15.08 -7.77 1.05
N ILE A 15 -16.19 -8.34 0.55
CA ILE A 15 -16.29 -9.79 0.30
C ILE A 15 -15.21 -10.23 -0.69
N LEU A 16 -15.02 -9.48 -1.78
CA LEU A 16 -13.98 -9.78 -2.76
C LEU A 16 -12.59 -9.83 -2.11
N ALA A 17 -12.25 -8.84 -1.28
CA ALA A 17 -10.98 -8.81 -0.56
C ALA A 17 -10.85 -10.01 0.41
N CYS A 18 -11.91 -10.30 1.18
CA CYS A 18 -11.95 -11.41 2.15
C CYS A 18 -11.79 -12.78 1.49
N ILE A 19 -12.14 -12.92 0.22
CA ILE A 19 -11.95 -14.17 -0.54
C ILE A 19 -10.60 -14.16 -1.27
N ALA A 20 -10.31 -13.09 -2.00
CA ALA A 20 -9.15 -13.04 -2.89
C ALA A 20 -7.82 -13.01 -2.13
N VAL A 21 -7.73 -12.30 -1.00
CA VAL A 21 -6.48 -12.20 -0.24
C VAL A 21 -6.09 -13.53 0.40
N PRO A 22 -6.95 -14.25 1.15
CA PRO A 22 -6.60 -15.58 1.65
C PRO A 22 -6.31 -16.58 0.54
N ALA A 23 -7.05 -16.54 -0.58
CA ALA A 23 -6.81 -17.41 -1.73
C ALA A 23 -5.46 -17.13 -2.39
N LEU A 24 -5.05 -15.85 -2.46
CA LEU A 24 -3.73 -15.44 -2.93
C LEU A 24 -2.63 -15.99 -2.01
N VAL A 25 -2.76 -15.78 -0.69
CA VAL A 25 -1.81 -16.28 0.30
C VAL A 25 -1.67 -17.81 0.22
N ALA A 26 -2.79 -18.52 0.10
CA ALA A 26 -2.79 -19.97 -0.06
C ALA A 26 -2.12 -20.42 -1.38
N SER A 27 -2.33 -19.66 -2.46
CA SER A 27 -1.71 -19.91 -3.77
C SER A 27 -0.20 -19.69 -3.72
N ASP A 28 0.26 -18.60 -3.09
CA ASP A 28 1.69 -18.31 -2.91
C ASP A 28 2.35 -19.37 -2.01
N PHE A 29 1.70 -19.76 -0.92
CA PHE A 29 2.22 -20.78 -0.01
C PHE A 29 2.36 -22.15 -0.69
N ARG A 30 1.40 -22.49 -1.56
CA ARG A 30 1.42 -23.75 -2.35
C ARG A 30 2.21 -23.64 -3.65
N GLN A 31 2.77 -22.47 -3.97
CA GLN A 31 3.47 -22.19 -5.23
C GLN A 31 2.59 -22.44 -6.47
N PHE A 32 1.28 -22.22 -6.33
CA PHE A 32 0.29 -22.36 -7.39
C PHE A 32 0.23 -21.10 -8.25
N ARG A 33 1.00 -21.06 -9.34
CA ARG A 33 1.17 -19.87 -10.20
C ARG A 33 -0.15 -19.36 -10.77
N ALA A 34 -1.02 -20.25 -11.28
CA ALA A 34 -2.30 -19.82 -11.85
C ALA A 34 -3.20 -19.12 -10.82
N GLY A 35 -3.23 -19.62 -9.58
CA GLY A 35 -3.95 -18.96 -8.49
C GLY A 35 -3.38 -17.59 -8.16
N ARG A 36 -2.06 -17.43 -8.11
CA ARG A 36 -1.40 -16.13 -7.92
C ARG A 36 -1.78 -15.14 -9.02
N PHE A 37 -1.75 -15.55 -10.30
CA PHE A 37 -2.13 -14.71 -11.44
C PHE A 37 -3.62 -14.33 -11.45
N LEU A 38 -4.48 -15.14 -10.85
CA LEU A 38 -5.91 -14.86 -10.71
C LEU A 38 -6.21 -13.98 -9.50
N PHE A 39 -5.76 -14.40 -8.31
CA PHE A 39 -6.19 -13.77 -7.07
C PHE A 39 -5.48 -12.46 -6.75
N LYS A 40 -4.26 -12.23 -7.23
CA LYS A 40 -3.57 -10.96 -6.97
C LYS A 40 -4.25 -9.77 -7.66
N PRO A 41 -4.61 -9.82 -8.96
CA PRO A 41 -5.40 -8.76 -9.58
C PRO A 41 -6.78 -8.59 -8.94
N LEU A 42 -7.46 -9.68 -8.57
CA LEU A 42 -8.78 -9.61 -7.93
C LEU A 42 -8.69 -8.91 -6.56
N ALA A 43 -7.67 -9.20 -5.76
CA ALA A 43 -7.43 -8.52 -4.49
C ALA A 43 -7.14 -7.01 -4.71
N ALA A 44 -6.39 -6.66 -5.76
CA ALA A 44 -6.13 -5.27 -6.09
C ALA A 44 -7.38 -4.54 -6.62
N LEU A 45 -8.20 -5.20 -7.42
CA LEU A 45 -9.47 -4.64 -7.87
C LEU A 45 -10.44 -4.38 -6.72
N ALA A 46 -10.33 -5.10 -5.59
CA ALA A 46 -11.18 -4.89 -4.44
C ALA A 46 -10.99 -3.50 -3.81
N PHE A 47 -9.76 -3.04 -3.62
CA PHE A 47 -9.52 -1.70 -3.07
C PHE A 47 -9.85 -0.59 -4.07
N ILE A 48 -9.66 -0.81 -5.38
CA ILE A 48 -10.10 0.14 -6.42
C ILE A 48 -11.63 0.25 -6.41
N TRP A 49 -12.33 -0.89 -6.40
CA TRP A 49 -13.78 -0.92 -6.35
C TRP A 49 -14.31 -0.22 -5.10
N LEU A 50 -13.73 -0.48 -3.92
CA LEU A 50 -14.08 0.21 -2.69
C LEU A 50 -13.94 1.73 -2.82
N ALA A 51 -12.80 2.22 -3.33
CA ALA A 51 -12.55 3.64 -3.50
C ALA A 51 -13.58 4.29 -4.45
N LEU A 52 -13.93 3.63 -5.56
CA LEU A 52 -14.92 4.13 -6.51
C LEU A 52 -16.34 4.20 -5.89
N VAL A 53 -16.76 3.17 -5.16
CA VAL A 53 -18.06 3.14 -4.47
C VAL A 53 -18.14 4.24 -3.41
N LEU A 54 -17.03 4.53 -2.72
CA LEU A 54 -16.94 5.60 -1.72
C LEU A 54 -16.75 6.98 -2.32
N GLY A 55 -16.84 7.13 -3.65
CA GLY A 55 -16.84 8.43 -4.30
C GLY A 55 -15.46 9.05 -4.51
N ALA A 56 -14.42 8.23 -4.74
CA ALA A 56 -13.05 8.71 -4.95
C ALA A 56 -12.92 9.77 -6.07
N THR A 57 -13.84 9.79 -7.05
CA THR A 57 -13.83 10.76 -8.14
C THR A 57 -14.46 12.11 -7.78
N GLN A 58 -15.11 12.23 -6.62
CA GLN A 58 -15.91 13.40 -6.24
C GLN A 58 -15.13 14.47 -5.47
N SER A 59 -13.92 14.16 -5.00
CA SER A 59 -13.05 15.07 -4.26
C SER A 59 -11.62 15.06 -4.80
N VAL A 60 -10.89 16.16 -4.60
CA VAL A 60 -9.46 16.24 -4.98
C VAL A 60 -8.65 15.18 -4.24
N TYR A 61 -8.89 15.01 -2.94
CA TYR A 61 -8.30 13.95 -2.14
C TYR A 61 -8.53 12.58 -2.77
N GLY A 62 -9.80 12.26 -3.06
CA GLY A 62 -10.18 10.97 -3.64
C GLY A 62 -9.55 10.69 -4.99
N GLN A 63 -9.43 11.71 -5.86
CA GLN A 63 -8.80 11.57 -7.17
C GLN A 63 -7.31 11.22 -7.07
N TRP A 64 -6.55 11.92 -6.18
CA TRP A 64 -5.15 11.61 -5.94
C TRP A 64 -4.97 10.24 -5.28
N LEU A 65 -5.84 9.90 -4.33
CA LEU A 65 -5.85 8.59 -3.68
C LEU A 65 -6.12 7.47 -4.69
N LEU A 66 -7.13 7.61 -5.55
CA LEU A 66 -7.46 6.65 -6.59
C LEU A 66 -6.30 6.47 -7.58
N ALA A 67 -5.65 7.56 -7.98
CA ALA A 67 -4.46 7.49 -8.83
C ALA A 67 -3.32 6.70 -8.16
N GLY A 68 -3.11 6.89 -6.85
CA GLY A 68 -2.16 6.12 -6.06
C GLY A 68 -2.51 4.62 -6.01
N LEU A 69 -3.79 4.28 -5.76
CA LEU A 69 -4.28 2.90 -5.77
C LEU A 69 -4.08 2.24 -7.16
N LEU A 70 -4.31 2.96 -8.25
CA LEU A 70 -4.07 2.46 -9.62
C LEU A 70 -2.58 2.20 -9.88
N CYS A 71 -1.69 3.06 -9.40
CA CYS A 71 -0.25 2.82 -9.47
C CYS A 71 0.15 1.58 -8.65
N CYS A 72 -0.47 1.35 -7.49
CA CYS A 72 -0.24 0.14 -6.68
C CYS A 72 -0.76 -1.11 -7.39
N LEU A 73 -1.95 -1.08 -8.02
CA LEU A 73 -2.44 -2.16 -8.88
C LEU A 73 -1.43 -2.48 -10.00
N LEU A 74 -0.92 -1.45 -10.68
CA LEU A 74 0.09 -1.63 -11.73
C LEU A 74 1.36 -2.27 -11.15
N GLY A 75 1.81 -1.82 -9.98
CA GLY A 75 2.93 -2.41 -9.26
C GLY A 75 2.70 -3.89 -8.93
N ASP A 76 1.50 -4.24 -8.48
CA ASP A 76 1.13 -5.63 -8.22
C ASP A 76 1.23 -6.52 -9.46
N LEU A 77 0.75 -6.04 -10.60
CA LEU A 77 0.84 -6.76 -11.87
C LEU A 77 2.30 -6.92 -12.34
N LEU A 78 3.10 -5.85 -12.21
CA LEU A 78 4.50 -5.85 -12.62
C LEU A 78 5.40 -6.71 -11.71
N LEU A 79 5.02 -6.93 -10.45
CA LEU A 79 5.74 -7.83 -9.54
C LEU A 79 5.36 -9.32 -9.71
N MET A 80 4.38 -9.66 -10.57
CA MET A 80 4.03 -11.08 -10.79
C MET A 80 5.07 -11.88 -11.58
N PRO A 81 5.69 -11.34 -12.66
CA PRO A 81 6.75 -12.02 -13.37
C PRO A 81 8.07 -12.03 -12.58
N ASP A 82 8.76 -13.17 -12.57
CA ASP A 82 10.06 -13.33 -11.91
C ASP A 82 11.22 -12.77 -12.78
N HIS A 83 11.14 -11.48 -13.17
CA HIS A 83 12.13 -10.83 -14.02
C HIS A 83 12.63 -9.53 -13.39
N SER A 84 13.92 -9.26 -13.47
CA SER A 84 14.54 -8.09 -12.81
C SER A 84 14.00 -6.75 -13.32
N GLY A 85 13.77 -6.63 -14.64
CA GLY A 85 13.19 -5.42 -15.23
C GLY A 85 11.76 -5.17 -14.78
N SER A 86 10.96 -6.24 -14.68
CA SER A 86 9.59 -6.18 -14.18
C SER A 86 9.55 -5.79 -12.70
N PHE A 87 10.48 -6.31 -11.89
CA PHE A 87 10.63 -5.89 -10.50
C PHE A 87 10.95 -4.40 -10.38
N LEU A 88 11.89 -3.89 -11.17
CA LEU A 88 12.25 -2.47 -11.17
C LEU A 88 11.07 -1.59 -11.59
N ALA A 89 10.35 -1.98 -12.64
CA ALA A 89 9.15 -1.27 -13.09
C ALA A 89 8.06 -1.28 -12.01
N GLY A 90 7.84 -2.41 -11.33
CA GLY A 90 6.93 -2.52 -10.20
C GLY A 90 7.33 -1.63 -9.02
N LEU A 91 8.64 -1.57 -8.71
CA LEU A 91 9.17 -0.68 -7.68
C LEU A 91 8.86 0.79 -8.01
N PHE A 92 9.02 1.23 -9.26
CA PHE A 92 8.67 2.58 -9.68
C PHE A 92 7.17 2.84 -9.67
N ALA A 93 6.35 1.86 -10.01
CA ALA A 93 4.89 1.99 -9.92
C ALA A 93 4.44 2.20 -8.46
N PHE A 94 4.95 1.40 -7.51
CA PHE A 94 4.68 1.60 -6.09
C PHE A 94 5.24 2.92 -5.55
N LEU A 95 6.45 3.31 -5.96
CA LEU A 95 7.03 4.61 -5.60
C LEU A 95 6.11 5.76 -6.05
N SER A 96 5.61 5.70 -7.29
CA SER A 96 4.64 6.67 -7.80
C SER A 96 3.35 6.66 -6.97
N GLY A 97 2.86 5.48 -6.58
CA GLY A 97 1.71 5.33 -5.69
C GLY A 97 1.91 6.04 -4.35
N HIS A 98 3.07 5.87 -3.72
CA HIS A 98 3.40 6.55 -2.46
C HIS A 98 3.46 8.09 -2.62
N LEU A 99 4.04 8.59 -3.71
CA LEU A 99 4.07 10.03 -4.01
C LEU A 99 2.65 10.59 -4.18
N LEU A 100 1.77 9.86 -4.88
CA LEU A 100 0.38 10.26 -5.07
C LEU A 100 -0.40 10.24 -3.75
N TYR A 101 -0.12 9.27 -2.86
CA TYR A 101 -0.67 9.26 -1.51
C TYR A 101 -0.18 10.45 -0.68
N MET A 102 1.11 10.83 -0.77
CA MET A 102 1.59 12.05 -0.10
C MET A 102 0.78 13.28 -0.53
N VAL A 103 0.52 13.42 -1.83
CA VAL A 103 -0.30 14.53 -2.35
C VAL A 103 -1.73 14.44 -1.84
N ALA A 104 -2.34 13.24 -1.85
CA ALA A 104 -3.68 13.03 -1.33
C ALA A 104 -3.78 13.40 0.15
N PHE A 105 -2.89 12.87 0.99
CA PHE A 105 -2.91 13.09 2.43
C PHE A 105 -2.72 14.58 2.79
N ALA A 106 -1.86 15.29 2.05
CA ALA A 106 -1.68 16.73 2.22
C ALA A 106 -2.93 17.58 1.86
N GLN A 107 -3.92 17.00 1.14
CA GLN A 107 -5.21 17.68 0.88
C GLN A 107 -6.22 17.48 2.02
N LEU A 108 -5.96 16.53 2.93
CA LEU A 108 -6.94 16.11 3.93
C LEU A 108 -6.79 16.83 5.27
N GLY A 109 -5.57 17.21 5.65
CA GLY A 109 -5.35 17.85 6.96
C GLY A 109 -4.01 18.56 7.07
N ASP A 110 -3.85 19.29 8.18
CA ASP A 110 -2.65 20.08 8.51
C ASP A 110 -2.20 19.87 9.97
N ALA A 111 -2.43 18.69 10.52
CA ALA A 111 -2.09 18.31 11.90
C ALA A 111 -0.57 18.18 12.12
N TRP A 112 0.17 19.29 12.05
CA TRP A 112 1.62 19.34 12.17
C TRP A 112 2.15 18.70 13.46
N GLN A 113 1.42 18.85 14.57
CA GLN A 113 1.81 18.25 15.86
C GLN A 113 1.83 16.71 15.78
N ILE A 114 0.80 16.12 15.15
CA ILE A 114 0.72 14.66 14.97
C ILE A 114 1.78 14.19 13.97
N MET A 115 1.99 14.91 12.88
CA MET A 115 3.08 14.64 11.95
C MET A 115 4.45 14.66 12.67
N MET A 116 4.70 15.66 13.55
CA MET A 116 5.95 15.72 14.34
C MET A 116 6.09 14.51 15.28
N MET A 117 5.01 14.05 15.90
CA MET A 117 5.03 12.84 16.73
C MET A 117 5.34 11.58 15.90
N ILE A 118 4.78 11.47 14.70
CA ILE A 118 5.02 10.36 13.76
C ILE A 118 6.44 10.44 13.16
N SER A 119 7.04 11.62 13.07
CA SER A 119 8.37 11.78 12.46
C SER A 119 9.46 10.94 13.16
N VAL A 120 9.42 10.84 14.47
CA VAL A 120 10.42 10.07 15.24
C VAL A 120 10.39 8.58 14.86
N PRO A 121 9.25 7.86 14.96
CA PRO A 121 9.21 6.46 14.56
C PRO A 121 9.39 6.27 13.04
N ALA A 122 8.96 7.21 12.19
CA ALA A 122 9.15 7.11 10.74
C ALA A 122 10.64 7.25 10.34
N LEU A 123 11.36 8.21 10.92
CA LEU A 123 12.80 8.36 10.70
C LEU A 123 13.59 7.19 11.30
N LEU A 124 13.16 6.66 12.44
CA LEU A 124 13.76 5.46 13.01
C LEU A 124 13.57 4.26 12.06
N LEU A 125 12.37 4.07 11.51
CA LEU A 125 12.09 3.04 10.53
C LEU A 125 12.96 3.21 9.28
N LEU A 126 13.12 4.43 8.76
CA LEU A 126 14.00 4.74 7.63
C LEU A 126 15.44 4.29 7.92
N VAL A 127 16.00 4.69 9.06
CA VAL A 127 17.39 4.37 9.42
C VAL A 127 17.57 2.86 9.60
N LEU A 128 16.65 2.20 10.31
CA LEU A 128 16.71 0.75 10.55
C LEU A 128 16.55 -0.03 9.25
N ALA A 129 15.58 0.34 8.40
CA ALA A 129 15.35 -0.30 7.11
C ALA A 129 16.55 -0.11 6.17
N ALA A 130 17.11 1.10 6.08
CA ALA A 130 18.29 1.38 5.26
C ALA A 130 19.51 0.58 5.74
N ARG A 131 19.81 0.59 7.04
CA ARG A 131 20.96 -0.16 7.62
C ARG A 131 20.81 -1.66 7.44
N TRP A 132 19.59 -2.18 7.57
CA TRP A 132 19.33 -3.60 7.41
C TRP A 132 19.33 -4.03 5.94
N LEU A 133 18.71 -3.25 5.04
CA LEU A 133 18.44 -3.67 3.66
C LEU A 133 19.60 -3.36 2.70
N LEU A 134 20.17 -2.14 2.74
CA LEU A 134 21.14 -1.69 1.71
C LEU A 134 22.40 -2.55 1.61
N PRO A 135 22.93 -3.20 2.66
CA PRO A 135 24.04 -4.14 2.52
C PRO A 135 23.74 -5.34 1.61
N HIS A 136 22.44 -5.75 1.53
CA HIS A 136 22.00 -6.90 0.75
C HIS A 136 21.56 -6.54 -0.67
N VAL A 137 21.42 -5.23 -0.98
CA VAL A 137 20.95 -4.75 -2.27
C VAL A 137 22.10 -4.70 -3.28
N PRO A 138 21.99 -5.31 -4.50
CA PRO A 138 22.96 -5.19 -5.55
C PRO A 138 23.20 -3.72 -5.97
N GLN A 139 24.43 -3.40 -6.37
CA GLN A 139 24.84 -2.02 -6.71
C GLN A 139 23.87 -1.28 -7.66
N PRO A 140 23.38 -1.89 -8.77
CA PRO A 140 22.47 -1.17 -9.68
C PRO A 140 21.12 -0.82 -9.05
N MET A 141 20.70 -1.54 -7.98
CA MET A 141 19.42 -1.36 -7.31
C MET A 141 19.52 -0.45 -6.07
N LYS A 142 20.72 -0.08 -5.62
CA LYS A 142 20.89 0.70 -4.39
C LYS A 142 20.22 2.07 -4.46
N ILE A 143 20.38 2.80 -5.56
CA ILE A 143 19.75 4.11 -5.74
C ILE A 143 18.21 3.99 -5.78
N PRO A 144 17.59 3.14 -6.64
CA PRO A 144 16.14 2.94 -6.63
C PRO A 144 15.58 2.57 -5.26
N VAL A 145 16.20 1.64 -4.55
CA VAL A 145 15.76 1.19 -3.23
C VAL A 145 15.93 2.30 -2.18
N SER A 146 17.02 3.06 -2.21
CA SER A 146 17.21 4.19 -1.30
C SER A 146 16.15 5.27 -1.51
N CYS A 147 15.86 5.64 -2.76
CA CYS A 147 14.79 6.58 -3.08
C CYS A 147 13.44 6.07 -2.58
N TYR A 148 13.19 4.77 -2.75
CA TYR A 148 11.96 4.13 -2.30
C TYR A 148 11.77 4.26 -0.77
N ILE A 149 12.81 3.96 0.03
CA ILE A 149 12.78 4.09 1.49
C ILE A 149 12.50 5.54 1.91
N VAL A 150 13.10 6.52 1.24
CA VAL A 150 12.87 7.95 1.52
C VAL A 150 11.43 8.35 1.20
N VAL A 151 10.89 7.91 0.06
CA VAL A 151 9.52 8.23 -0.35
C VAL A 151 8.48 7.61 0.58
N ILE A 152 8.67 6.35 1.01
CA ILE A 152 7.80 5.74 2.04
C ILE A 152 7.80 6.59 3.32
N THR A 153 8.96 7.03 3.76
CA THR A 153 9.06 7.88 4.96
C THR A 153 8.28 9.17 4.77
N GLY A 154 8.41 9.82 3.60
CA GLY A 154 7.61 10.98 3.24
C GLY A 154 6.10 10.72 3.27
N MET A 155 5.66 9.56 2.79
CA MET A 155 4.25 9.14 2.87
C MET A 155 3.77 8.99 4.32
N LEU A 156 4.60 8.40 5.21
CA LEU A 156 4.26 8.28 6.63
C LEU A 156 4.12 9.65 7.30
N LEU A 157 5.01 10.60 6.97
CA LEU A 157 4.92 11.97 7.46
C LEU A 157 3.64 12.66 6.95
N ALA A 158 3.35 12.55 5.66
CA ALA A 158 2.13 13.11 5.08
C ALA A 158 0.87 12.49 5.69
N ALA A 159 0.87 11.18 5.99
CA ALA A 159 -0.22 10.55 6.71
C ALA A 159 -0.43 11.18 8.10
N GLY A 160 0.64 11.61 8.78
CA GLY A 160 0.55 12.32 10.05
C GLY A 160 -0.22 13.64 9.99
N LEU A 161 -0.19 14.34 8.84
CA LEU A 161 -0.96 15.57 8.65
C LEU A 161 -2.48 15.37 8.74
N THR A 162 -2.96 14.15 8.52
CA THR A 162 -4.39 13.82 8.57
C THR A 162 -4.91 13.48 9.97
N GLY A 163 -4.06 13.52 10.98
CA GLY A 163 -4.34 12.95 12.30
C GLY A 163 -5.41 13.63 13.13
N ASP A 164 -5.81 14.84 12.78
CA ASP A 164 -6.93 15.58 13.36
C ASP A 164 -8.29 15.23 12.73
N GLN A 165 -8.27 14.48 11.62
CA GLN A 165 -9.47 14.05 10.90
C GLN A 165 -9.87 12.63 11.34
N LEU A 166 -11.16 12.32 11.32
CA LEU A 166 -11.65 10.96 11.60
C LEU A 166 -11.09 9.95 10.57
N ALA A 167 -11.03 10.36 9.31
CA ALA A 167 -10.40 9.60 8.23
C ALA A 167 -8.90 9.34 8.47
N GLY A 168 -8.22 10.20 9.23
CA GLY A 168 -6.79 10.11 9.52
C GLY A 168 -6.39 8.84 10.25
N VAL A 169 -7.26 8.28 11.08
CA VAL A 169 -7.00 6.99 11.75
C VAL A 169 -6.79 5.87 10.72
N LEU A 170 -7.65 5.82 9.70
CA LEU A 170 -7.55 4.82 8.63
C LEU A 170 -6.34 5.09 7.73
N VAL A 171 -6.07 6.36 7.42
CA VAL A 171 -4.92 6.77 6.61
C VAL A 171 -3.61 6.41 7.31
N ILE A 172 -3.43 6.82 8.57
CA ILE A 172 -2.20 6.55 9.34
C ILE A 172 -1.99 5.04 9.49
N THR A 173 -3.04 4.31 9.92
CA THR A 173 -2.94 2.85 10.10
C THR A 173 -2.63 2.15 8.78
N GLY A 174 -3.29 2.53 7.70
CA GLY A 174 -3.04 2.00 6.36
C GLY A 174 -1.65 2.33 5.84
N ALA A 175 -1.17 3.57 6.00
CA ALA A 175 0.16 3.97 5.57
C ALA A 175 1.27 3.19 6.31
N TRP A 176 1.15 3.04 7.63
CA TRP A 176 2.09 2.24 8.42
C TRP A 176 2.05 0.76 8.07
N GLY A 177 0.85 0.19 7.92
CA GLY A 177 0.70 -1.20 7.48
C GLY A 177 1.32 -1.43 6.10
N PHE A 178 1.14 -0.49 5.15
CA PHE A 178 1.77 -0.55 3.84
C PHE A 178 3.31 -0.50 3.96
N ALA A 179 3.87 0.48 4.66
CA ALA A 179 5.31 0.58 4.87
C ALA A 179 5.92 -0.69 5.51
N LEU A 180 5.24 -1.28 6.47
CA LEU A 180 5.66 -2.54 7.08
C LEU A 180 5.55 -3.71 6.09
N SER A 181 4.51 -3.76 5.25
CA SER A 181 4.38 -4.82 4.23
C SER A 181 5.51 -4.79 3.22
N ASP A 182 6.04 -3.62 2.91
CA ASP A 182 7.18 -3.46 1.99
C ASP A 182 8.47 -4.08 2.54
N LEU A 183 8.63 -4.16 3.87
CA LEU A 183 9.73 -4.92 4.47
C LEU A 183 9.64 -6.42 4.15
N ALA A 184 8.43 -6.98 4.00
CA ALA A 184 8.27 -8.37 3.57
C ALA A 184 8.73 -8.56 2.11
N VAL A 185 8.35 -7.63 1.23
CA VAL A 185 8.78 -7.63 -0.19
C VAL A 185 10.31 -7.47 -0.28
N ALA A 186 10.88 -6.51 0.45
CA ALA A 186 12.31 -6.27 0.49
C ALA A 186 13.08 -7.50 1.03
N ARG A 187 12.58 -8.10 2.12
CA ARG A 187 13.16 -9.31 2.69
C ARG A 187 13.11 -10.48 1.70
N GLN A 188 11.97 -10.66 1.04
CA GLN A 188 11.78 -11.70 0.03
C GLN A 188 12.76 -11.53 -1.15
N ARG A 189 13.00 -10.29 -1.56
CA ARG A 189 13.79 -10.00 -2.76
C ARG A 189 15.30 -10.01 -2.52
N PHE A 190 15.75 -9.45 -1.38
CA PHE A 190 17.15 -9.11 -1.18
C PHE A 190 17.82 -9.82 0.00
N VAL A 191 17.07 -10.25 1.01
CA VAL A 191 17.68 -10.73 2.27
C VAL A 191 17.51 -12.23 2.46
N ALA A 192 16.26 -12.70 2.49
CA ALA A 192 15.94 -14.10 2.80
C ALA A 192 14.62 -14.50 2.14
N PRO A 193 14.65 -15.06 0.92
CA PRO A 193 13.46 -15.63 0.28
C PRO A 193 12.85 -16.73 1.16
N ALA A 194 11.62 -16.52 1.62
CA ALA A 194 10.92 -17.48 2.46
C ALA A 194 9.40 -17.31 2.34
N ARG A 195 8.65 -18.41 2.37
CA ARG A 195 7.17 -18.40 2.27
C ARG A 195 6.51 -17.56 3.36
N ILE A 196 7.14 -17.45 4.53
CA ILE A 196 6.66 -16.63 5.64
C ILE A 196 6.51 -15.16 5.26
N ASN A 197 7.34 -14.63 4.34
CA ASN A 197 7.28 -13.23 3.94
C ASN A 197 5.92 -12.89 3.30
N GLY A 198 5.42 -13.74 2.40
CA GLY A 198 4.10 -13.57 1.80
C GLY A 198 2.95 -13.82 2.78
N LEU A 199 3.16 -14.69 3.78
CA LEU A 199 2.11 -15.04 4.73
C LEU A 199 1.63 -13.84 5.58
N TRP A 200 2.53 -12.94 5.96
CA TRP A 200 2.18 -11.73 6.70
C TRP A 200 2.18 -10.46 5.84
N GLY A 201 3.10 -10.36 4.87
CA GLY A 201 3.21 -9.16 4.03
C GLY A 201 2.01 -8.97 3.12
N THR A 202 1.51 -10.04 2.48
CA THR A 202 0.36 -9.96 1.56
C THR A 202 -0.92 -9.50 2.25
N PRO A 203 -1.39 -10.11 3.36
CA PRO A 203 -2.58 -9.62 4.06
C PRO A 203 -2.42 -8.19 4.59
N LEU A 204 -1.23 -7.86 5.09
CA LEU A 204 -0.95 -6.53 5.61
C LEU A 204 -1.03 -5.47 4.50
N TYR A 205 -0.46 -5.75 3.33
CA TYR A 205 -0.53 -4.87 2.17
C TYR A 205 -1.97 -4.62 1.71
N PHE A 206 -2.72 -5.68 1.38
CA PHE A 206 -4.08 -5.52 0.89
C PHE A 206 -5.02 -4.94 1.94
N GLY A 207 -4.86 -5.30 3.21
CA GLY A 207 -5.57 -4.69 4.34
C GLY A 207 -5.28 -3.19 4.44
N SER A 208 -4.03 -2.79 4.29
CA SER A 208 -3.63 -1.37 4.29
C SER A 208 -4.26 -0.58 3.15
N GLN A 209 -4.29 -1.15 1.94
CA GLN A 209 -4.94 -0.52 0.79
C GLN A 209 -6.47 -0.38 1.00
N MET A 210 -7.12 -1.37 1.62
CA MET A 210 -8.53 -1.30 1.98
C MET A 210 -8.79 -0.21 3.04
N LEU A 211 -7.90 -0.04 4.03
CA LEU A 211 -8.01 1.04 5.03
C LEU A 211 -7.84 2.41 4.38
N ILE A 212 -6.82 2.59 3.54
CA ILE A 212 -6.57 3.84 2.81
C ILE A 212 -7.78 4.18 1.92
N ALA A 213 -8.30 3.22 1.15
CA ALA A 213 -9.51 3.42 0.35
C ALA A 213 -10.74 3.70 1.24
N GLY A 214 -10.86 3.01 2.37
CA GLY A 214 -11.94 3.17 3.35
C GLY A 214 -12.00 4.56 4.00
N SER A 215 -10.89 5.32 4.02
CA SER A 215 -10.85 6.68 4.56
C SER A 215 -11.85 7.62 3.87
N LEU A 216 -12.18 7.35 2.61
CA LEU A 216 -13.17 8.11 1.84
C LEU A 216 -14.58 8.07 2.45
N ALA A 217 -14.91 7.04 3.23
CA ALA A 217 -16.22 6.95 3.91
C ALA A 217 -16.38 7.93 5.07
N LEU A 218 -15.29 8.55 5.52
CA LEU A 218 -15.21 9.39 6.72
C LEU A 218 -14.95 10.88 6.39
N LEU A 219 -15.13 11.26 5.12
CA LEU A 219 -14.96 12.64 4.60
C LEU A 219 -16.22 13.48 4.69
#